data_9586a5f3b6bfe9e6edff97bdb83ece34
#
_entry.id   9586a5f3b6bfe9e6edff97bdb83ece34
#
_cell.length_a   1.000
_cell.length_b   1.000
_cell.length_c   1.000
_cell.angle_alpha   90.00
_cell.angle_beta   90.00
_cell.angle_gamma   90.00
#
_symmetry.space_group_name_H-M   'P 1'
#
loop_
_entity.id
_entity.type
_entity.pdbx_description
1 polymer ?
#
loop_
_entity_poly.entity_id
_entity_poly.type
_entity_poly.pdbx_seq_one_letter_code
_entity_poly.pdbx_strand_id
1 'polypeptide(L)'
;AALLELGSGFNPDFTGIENIYLNASIFGLSKQETDDQLDSILAFADIGSFVHQPLKTYSSGMMVRLAFSVITHVNADILVIDEALAVGDIFFTQKCSRFMRGFRERGTLLFVSHDMDSVKSLCDQAVLLEHGELTMIGPTKDVADHYFAEAFGQETGSSGSEQSGAEVENATSLKPNPEPA
;
A
#
# COMPACT_ATOMS: atom_id res chain seq x y z
N ALA A 1 -3.57 18.39 -8.17
CA ALA A 1 -3.56 17.03 -7.64
C ALA A 1 -2.21 16.38 -7.93
N ALA A 2 -1.71 15.59 -7.00
CA ALA A 2 -0.54 14.74 -7.20
C ALA A 2 -0.99 13.27 -7.06
N LEU A 3 -0.58 12.42 -8.00
CA LEU A 3 -0.86 10.98 -8.00
C LEU A 3 0.45 10.23 -7.76
N LEU A 4 0.46 9.35 -6.77
CA LEU A 4 1.56 8.45 -6.49
C LEU A 4 1.22 7.05 -7.02
N GLU A 5 1.55 6.80 -8.27
CA GLU A 5 1.75 5.45 -8.79
C GLU A 5 3.24 5.11 -8.67
N LEU A 6 3.55 3.97 -8.08
CA LEU A 6 4.93 3.52 -7.86
C LEU A 6 5.73 3.48 -9.16
N GLY A 7 6.65 4.44 -9.33
CA GLY A 7 7.56 4.51 -10.47
C GLY A 7 6.98 5.11 -11.76
N SER A 8 5.73 5.57 -11.76
CA SER A 8 5.16 6.33 -12.88
C SER A 8 5.95 7.62 -13.11
N GLY A 9 6.44 7.82 -14.33
CA GLY A 9 7.21 9.00 -14.71
C GLY A 9 8.72 8.95 -14.45
N PHE A 10 9.24 7.86 -13.87
CA PHE A 10 10.69 7.68 -13.72
C PHE A 10 11.34 7.11 -14.97
N ASN A 11 12.55 7.60 -15.28
CA ASN A 11 13.39 7.04 -16.32
C ASN A 11 14.46 6.13 -15.68
N PRO A 12 14.49 4.82 -16.00
CA PRO A 12 15.41 3.87 -15.39
C PRO A 12 16.89 4.14 -15.71
N ASP A 13 17.17 4.82 -16.81
CA ASP A 13 18.54 5.15 -17.24
C ASP A 13 19.07 6.44 -16.59
N PHE A 14 18.20 7.25 -16.02
CA PHE A 14 18.56 8.48 -15.30
C PHE A 14 18.95 8.15 -13.87
N THR A 15 19.83 8.99 -13.30
CA THR A 15 20.17 8.97 -11.88
C THR A 15 18.98 9.37 -11.01
N GLY A 16 19.08 9.11 -9.70
CA GLY A 16 18.07 9.56 -8.75
C GLY A 16 17.86 11.07 -8.79
N ILE A 17 18.95 11.83 -8.87
CA ILE A 17 18.86 13.30 -8.97
C ILE A 17 18.13 13.73 -10.24
N GLU A 18 18.49 13.19 -11.41
CA GLU A 18 17.81 13.52 -12.66
C GLU A 18 16.33 13.16 -12.62
N ASN A 19 15.97 12.05 -11.96
CA ASN A 19 14.57 11.66 -11.77
C ASN A 19 13.82 12.55 -10.77
N ILE A 20 14.50 13.11 -9.75
CA ILE A 20 13.90 14.13 -8.88
C ILE A 20 13.48 15.33 -9.72
N TYR A 21 14.37 15.89 -10.55
CA TYR A 21 14.03 17.02 -11.41
C TYR A 21 12.94 16.70 -12.43
N LEU A 22 13.00 15.51 -13.04
CA LEU A 22 11.99 15.05 -13.99
C LEU A 22 10.62 15.01 -13.34
N ASN A 23 10.48 14.32 -12.19
CA ASN A 23 9.21 14.20 -11.48
C ASN A 23 8.73 15.53 -10.90
N ALA A 24 9.61 16.33 -10.31
CA ALA A 24 9.27 17.66 -9.81
C ALA A 24 8.66 18.52 -10.94
N SER A 25 9.24 18.47 -12.14
CA SER A 25 8.70 19.19 -13.31
C SER A 25 7.33 18.67 -13.76
N ILE A 26 7.08 17.35 -13.71
CA ILE A 26 5.77 16.75 -14.00
C ILE A 26 4.71 17.25 -13.00
N PHE A 27 5.09 17.43 -11.75
CA PHE A 27 4.21 17.99 -10.71
C PHE A 27 4.14 19.52 -10.70
N GLY A 28 4.80 20.17 -11.64
CA GLY A 28 4.72 21.63 -11.86
C GLY A 28 5.71 22.48 -11.06
N LEU A 29 6.71 21.86 -10.41
CA LEU A 29 7.81 22.63 -9.80
C LEU A 29 8.76 23.11 -10.87
N SER A 30 9.17 24.37 -10.78
CA SER A 30 10.26 24.92 -11.58
C SER A 30 11.61 24.34 -11.13
N LYS A 31 12.62 24.49 -11.98
CA LYS A 31 13.99 24.07 -11.62
C LYS A 31 14.47 24.77 -10.34
N GLN A 32 14.20 26.07 -10.18
CA GLN A 32 14.61 26.81 -9.00
C GLN A 32 13.94 26.30 -7.72
N GLU A 33 12.63 26.04 -7.75
CA GLU A 33 11.91 25.47 -6.61
C GLU A 33 12.44 24.07 -6.26
N THR A 34 12.82 23.27 -7.25
CA THR A 34 13.45 21.97 -7.04
C THR A 34 14.85 22.11 -6.43
N ASP A 35 15.68 23.06 -6.94
CA ASP A 35 17.00 23.36 -6.38
C ASP A 35 16.90 23.76 -4.89
N ASP A 36 15.93 24.62 -4.56
CA ASP A 36 15.72 25.12 -3.19
C ASP A 36 15.27 24.00 -2.22
N GLN A 37 14.66 22.94 -2.73
CA GLN A 37 14.12 21.83 -1.92
C GLN A 37 14.97 20.55 -2.02
N LEU A 38 15.98 20.50 -2.87
CA LEU A 38 16.74 19.30 -3.20
C LEU A 38 17.31 18.60 -1.96
N ASP A 39 17.96 19.33 -1.07
CA ASP A 39 18.54 18.77 0.16
C ASP A 39 17.48 18.15 1.06
N SER A 40 16.29 18.76 1.14
CA SER A 40 15.16 18.24 1.93
C SER A 40 14.56 16.98 1.30
N ILE A 41 14.43 16.95 -0.04
CA ILE A 41 14.00 15.78 -0.79
C ILE A 41 14.96 14.61 -0.54
N LEU A 42 16.28 14.86 -0.66
CA LEU A 42 17.31 13.84 -0.43
C LEU A 42 17.30 13.33 1.02
N ALA A 43 17.16 14.21 1.99
CA ALA A 43 17.06 13.86 3.40
C ALA A 43 15.78 13.04 3.70
N PHE A 44 14.69 13.31 2.97
CA PHE A 44 13.48 12.50 3.10
C PHE A 44 13.66 11.11 2.49
N ALA A 45 14.22 11.01 1.27
CA ALA A 45 14.45 9.75 0.57
C ALA A 45 15.38 8.82 1.35
N ASP A 46 16.44 9.36 1.96
CA ASP A 46 17.41 8.63 2.78
C ASP A 46 17.98 7.39 2.06
N ILE A 47 18.44 7.59 0.82
CA ILE A 47 19.04 6.55 -0.04
C ILE A 47 20.55 6.73 -0.22
N GLY A 48 21.13 7.72 0.46
CA GLY A 48 22.56 7.98 0.48
C GLY A 48 23.15 8.22 -0.92
N SER A 49 24.35 7.71 -1.16
CA SER A 49 25.08 7.90 -2.42
C SER A 49 24.42 7.25 -3.65
N PHE A 50 23.45 6.36 -3.45
CA PHE A 50 22.70 5.75 -4.55
C PHE A 50 21.97 6.79 -5.40
N VAL A 51 21.70 7.99 -4.86
CA VAL A 51 21.05 9.07 -5.63
C VAL A 51 21.83 9.45 -6.90
N HIS A 52 23.12 9.18 -6.96
CA HIS A 52 23.98 9.41 -8.14
C HIS A 52 24.04 8.22 -9.11
N GLN A 53 23.36 7.11 -8.80
CA GLN A 53 23.31 5.92 -9.63
C GLN A 53 22.02 5.90 -10.49
N PRO A 54 22.04 5.25 -11.67
CA PRO A 54 20.83 5.05 -12.47
C PRO A 54 19.76 4.25 -11.72
N LEU A 55 18.49 4.64 -11.91
CA LEU A 55 17.36 4.00 -11.21
C LEU A 55 17.23 2.49 -11.46
N LYS A 56 17.68 2.00 -12.60
CA LYS A 56 17.71 0.55 -12.88
C LYS A 56 18.54 -0.27 -11.88
N THR A 57 19.38 0.38 -11.08
CA THR A 57 20.16 -0.27 -10.00
C THR A 57 19.45 -0.23 -8.64
N TYR A 58 18.30 0.46 -8.55
CA TYR A 58 17.59 0.62 -7.28
C TYR A 58 16.76 -0.62 -6.93
N SER A 59 16.63 -0.88 -5.64
CA SER A 59 15.57 -1.76 -5.14
C SER A 59 14.21 -1.10 -5.26
N SER A 60 13.13 -1.88 -5.21
CA SER A 60 11.76 -1.35 -5.17
C SER A 60 11.55 -0.37 -4.02
N GLY A 61 12.08 -0.70 -2.83
CA GLY A 61 12.03 0.20 -1.68
C GLY A 61 12.73 1.54 -1.90
N MET A 62 13.89 1.54 -2.57
CA MET A 62 14.59 2.80 -2.91
C MET A 62 13.81 3.64 -3.92
N MET A 63 13.16 3.00 -4.90
CA MET A 63 12.30 3.72 -5.85
C MET A 63 11.11 4.38 -5.17
N VAL A 64 10.44 3.66 -4.25
CA VAL A 64 9.34 4.22 -3.45
C VAL A 64 9.81 5.40 -2.59
N ARG A 65 10.96 5.26 -1.92
CA ARG A 65 11.56 6.32 -1.11
C ARG A 65 11.81 7.57 -1.93
N LEU A 66 12.38 7.42 -3.14
CA LEU A 66 12.66 8.54 -4.04
C LEU A 66 11.35 9.19 -4.54
N ALA A 67 10.38 8.40 -5.02
CA ALA A 67 9.11 8.91 -5.53
C ALA A 67 8.33 9.67 -4.45
N PHE A 68 8.21 9.08 -3.27
CA PHE A 68 7.48 9.70 -2.17
C PHE A 68 8.17 10.97 -1.68
N SER A 69 9.52 11.02 -1.68
CA SER A 69 10.26 12.21 -1.28
C SER A 69 9.97 13.44 -2.16
N VAL A 70 9.82 13.25 -3.46
CA VAL A 70 9.45 14.35 -4.37
C VAL A 70 8.04 14.85 -4.04
N ILE A 71 7.07 13.93 -3.88
CA ILE A 71 5.66 14.26 -3.62
C ILE A 71 5.48 15.03 -2.31
N THR A 72 6.29 14.74 -1.29
CA THR A 72 6.20 15.47 -0.01
C THR A 72 6.52 16.96 -0.14
N HIS A 73 7.15 17.36 -1.23
CA HIS A 73 7.57 18.75 -1.52
C HIS A 73 6.71 19.43 -2.61
N VAL A 74 5.73 18.69 -3.17
CA VAL A 74 4.78 19.26 -4.12
C VAL A 74 3.69 20.02 -3.40
N ASN A 75 3.38 21.23 -3.87
CA ASN A 75 2.24 21.99 -3.38
C ASN A 75 0.95 21.50 -4.08
N ALA A 76 0.27 20.56 -3.46
CA ALA A 76 -0.96 19.97 -3.98
C ALA A 76 -2.12 20.18 -2.99
N ASP A 77 -3.33 20.42 -3.51
CA ASP A 77 -4.57 20.47 -2.71
C ASP A 77 -5.16 19.07 -2.53
N ILE A 78 -4.89 18.16 -3.48
CA ILE A 78 -5.38 16.78 -3.49
C ILE A 78 -4.19 15.85 -3.69
N LEU A 79 -4.00 14.92 -2.78
CA LEU A 79 -2.99 13.87 -2.83
C LEU A 79 -3.70 12.53 -3.01
N VAL A 80 -3.37 11.82 -4.09
CA VAL A 80 -3.88 10.46 -4.36
C VAL A 80 -2.73 9.49 -4.14
N ILE A 81 -2.95 8.49 -3.28
CA ILE A 81 -1.98 7.43 -2.99
C ILE A 81 -2.65 6.09 -3.26
N ASP A 82 -2.06 5.33 -4.19
CA ASP A 82 -2.55 4.03 -4.61
C ASP A 82 -1.53 2.95 -4.22
N GLU A 83 -1.88 2.13 -3.22
CA GLU A 83 -1.11 0.98 -2.65
C GLU A 83 0.38 1.24 -2.36
N ALA A 84 0.85 2.48 -2.47
CA ALA A 84 2.27 2.84 -2.50
C ALA A 84 3.04 2.61 -1.17
N LEU A 85 2.34 2.31 -0.07
CA LEU A 85 2.96 2.25 1.26
C LEU A 85 3.29 0.83 1.75
N ALA A 86 2.91 -0.20 0.99
CA ALA A 86 3.22 -1.58 1.34
C ALA A 86 4.71 -1.95 1.10
N VAL A 87 5.50 -1.04 0.52
CA VAL A 87 6.92 -1.26 0.15
C VAL A 87 7.81 -0.31 0.93
N GLY A 88 8.72 -0.87 1.71
CA GLY A 88 9.70 -0.12 2.48
C GLY A 88 9.91 -0.71 3.87
N ASP A 89 10.84 -0.12 4.64
CA ASP A 89 10.99 -0.48 6.04
C ASP A 89 10.01 0.31 6.93
N ILE A 90 9.87 -0.18 8.16
CA ILE A 90 8.93 0.37 9.14
C ILE A 90 9.18 1.86 9.44
N PHE A 91 10.45 2.31 9.40
CA PHE A 91 10.78 3.70 9.70
C PHE A 91 10.33 4.63 8.59
N PHE A 92 10.50 4.20 7.32
CA PHE A 92 10.04 4.95 6.17
C PHE A 92 8.51 5.00 6.12
N THR A 93 7.84 3.89 6.37
CA THR A 93 6.36 3.81 6.46
C THR A 93 5.82 4.77 7.53
N GLN A 94 6.45 4.86 8.70
CA GLN A 94 6.07 5.81 9.74
C GLN A 94 6.28 7.28 9.29
N LYS A 95 7.36 7.56 8.55
CA LYS A 95 7.66 8.88 8.01
C LYS A 95 6.58 9.31 7.00
N CYS A 96 6.19 8.40 6.09
CA CYS A 96 5.09 8.61 5.15
C CYS A 96 3.74 8.83 5.86
N SER A 97 3.41 8.00 6.85
CA SER A 97 2.17 8.12 7.63
C SER A 97 2.09 9.46 8.38
N ARG A 98 3.21 9.93 8.93
CA ARG A 98 3.29 11.26 9.57
C ARG A 98 3.04 12.38 8.56
N PHE A 99 3.65 12.29 7.38
CA PHE A 99 3.43 13.27 6.32
C PHE A 99 1.95 13.30 5.91
N MET A 100 1.33 12.15 5.65
CA MET A 100 -0.08 12.08 5.25
C MET A 100 -1.04 12.65 6.30
N ARG A 101 -0.79 12.40 7.59
CA ARG A 101 -1.59 13.00 8.66
C ARG A 101 -1.48 14.52 8.65
N GLY A 102 -0.27 15.07 8.49
CA GLY A 102 -0.08 16.52 8.38
C GLY A 102 -0.67 17.10 7.09
N PHE A 103 -0.66 16.33 5.99
CA PHE A 103 -1.26 16.77 4.74
C PHE A 103 -2.78 16.94 4.85
N ARG A 104 -3.48 16.04 5.56
CA ARG A 104 -4.94 16.09 5.78
C ARG A 104 -5.41 17.38 6.47
N GLU A 105 -4.55 18.07 7.20
CA GLU A 105 -4.89 19.35 7.85
C GLU A 105 -5.01 20.50 6.85
N ARG A 106 -4.42 20.37 5.65
CA ARG A 106 -4.34 21.40 4.62
C ARG A 106 -4.88 21.01 3.24
N GLY A 107 -5.15 19.73 3.03
CA GLY A 107 -5.56 19.19 1.72
C GLY A 107 -6.44 17.95 1.83
N THR A 108 -6.87 17.45 0.69
CA THR A 108 -7.66 16.22 0.58
C THR A 108 -6.76 15.04 0.27
N LEU A 109 -6.78 14.01 1.12
CA LEU A 109 -6.11 12.73 0.89
C LEU A 109 -7.11 11.72 0.32
N LEU A 110 -6.85 11.21 -0.87
CA LEU A 110 -7.50 10.02 -1.43
C LEU A 110 -6.52 8.84 -1.31
N PHE A 111 -6.85 7.91 -0.43
CA PHE A 111 -6.00 6.76 -0.13
C PHE A 111 -6.66 5.47 -0.59
N VAL A 112 -6.04 4.77 -1.54
CA VAL A 112 -6.49 3.48 -2.06
C VAL A 112 -5.62 2.40 -1.45
N SER A 113 -6.21 1.46 -0.74
CA SER A 113 -5.50 0.36 -0.09
C SER A 113 -6.45 -0.78 0.26
N HIS A 114 -5.90 -1.99 0.32
CA HIS A 114 -6.54 -3.16 0.91
C HIS A 114 -6.15 -3.36 2.39
N ASP A 115 -5.21 -2.56 2.92
CA ASP A 115 -4.85 -2.57 4.34
C ASP A 115 -5.82 -1.71 5.16
N MET A 116 -6.80 -2.38 5.78
CA MET A 116 -7.85 -1.72 6.56
C MET A 116 -7.33 -1.00 7.80
N ASP A 117 -6.20 -1.40 8.36
CA ASP A 117 -5.62 -0.72 9.52
C ASP A 117 -5.06 0.65 9.10
N SER A 118 -4.37 0.70 7.96
CA SER A 118 -3.93 1.97 7.37
C SER A 118 -5.12 2.85 6.99
N VAL A 119 -6.16 2.30 6.34
CA VAL A 119 -7.37 3.05 5.98
C VAL A 119 -8.04 3.64 7.21
N LYS A 120 -8.24 2.84 8.29
CA LYS A 120 -8.82 3.31 9.56
C LYS A 120 -7.99 4.40 10.24
N SER A 121 -6.66 4.33 10.11
CA SER A 121 -5.77 5.30 10.76
C SER A 121 -5.63 6.61 10.01
N LEU A 122 -5.87 6.60 8.70
CA LEU A 122 -5.61 7.73 7.80
C LEU A 122 -6.89 8.38 7.25
N CYS A 123 -8.03 7.70 7.23
CA CYS A 123 -9.24 8.17 6.58
C CYS A 123 -10.42 8.26 7.56
N ASP A 124 -11.25 9.31 7.43
CA ASP A 124 -12.49 9.46 8.18
C ASP A 124 -13.69 8.85 7.45
N GLN A 125 -13.63 8.87 6.11
CA GLN A 125 -14.64 8.32 5.22
C GLN A 125 -13.98 7.26 4.34
N ALA A 126 -14.71 6.23 3.97
CA ALA A 126 -14.29 5.20 3.05
C ALA A 126 -15.35 4.93 1.99
N VAL A 127 -14.87 4.42 0.86
CA VAL A 127 -15.66 3.96 -0.27
C VAL A 127 -15.28 2.52 -0.54
N LEU A 128 -16.25 1.62 -0.55
CA LEU A 128 -16.07 0.23 -0.96
C LEU A 128 -16.46 0.08 -2.42
N LEU A 129 -15.53 -0.42 -3.23
CA LEU A 129 -15.73 -0.72 -4.64
C LEU A 129 -15.60 -2.23 -4.85
N GLU A 130 -16.58 -2.84 -5.49
CA GLU A 130 -16.58 -4.25 -5.85
C GLU A 130 -16.88 -4.39 -7.34
N HIS A 131 -16.04 -5.10 -8.07
CA HIS A 131 -16.18 -5.28 -9.51
C HIS A 131 -16.38 -3.97 -10.31
N GLY A 132 -15.85 -2.83 -9.79
CA GLY A 132 -15.98 -1.53 -10.42
C GLY A 132 -17.27 -0.76 -10.06
N GLU A 133 -18.12 -1.33 -9.21
CA GLU A 133 -19.36 -0.70 -8.72
C GLU A 133 -19.18 -0.19 -7.27
N LEU A 134 -19.86 0.91 -6.95
CA LEU A 134 -19.91 1.46 -5.61
C LEU A 134 -20.86 0.64 -4.76
N THR A 135 -20.33 -0.11 -3.77
CA THR A 135 -21.14 -0.93 -2.87
C THR A 135 -21.52 -0.16 -1.61
N MET A 136 -20.55 0.53 -1.01
CA MET A 136 -20.80 1.28 0.22
C MET A 136 -19.96 2.56 0.28
N ILE A 137 -20.53 3.60 0.90
CA ILE A 137 -19.82 4.83 1.27
C ILE A 137 -20.26 5.27 2.66
N GLY A 138 -19.31 5.67 3.50
CA GLY A 138 -19.62 6.11 4.86
C GLY A 138 -18.40 6.23 5.76
N PRO A 139 -18.62 6.34 7.08
CA PRO A 139 -17.55 6.34 8.06
C PRO A 139 -16.64 5.12 7.87
N THR A 140 -15.35 5.32 7.94
CA THR A 140 -14.35 4.26 7.66
C THR A 140 -14.58 3.01 8.49
N LYS A 141 -15.02 3.17 9.75
CA LYS A 141 -15.31 2.03 10.63
C LYS A 141 -16.41 1.14 10.07
N ASP A 142 -17.53 1.75 9.64
CA ASP A 142 -18.71 1.00 9.18
C ASP A 142 -18.40 0.27 7.86
N VAL A 143 -17.69 0.94 6.95
CA VAL A 143 -17.26 0.34 5.69
C VAL A 143 -16.26 -0.80 5.92
N ALA A 144 -15.33 -0.64 6.85
CA ALA A 144 -14.36 -1.69 7.17
C ALA A 144 -15.03 -2.91 7.83
N ASP A 145 -16.00 -2.70 8.73
CA ASP A 145 -16.74 -3.78 9.38
C ASP A 145 -17.56 -4.57 8.33
N HIS A 146 -18.15 -3.88 7.35
CA HIS A 146 -18.85 -4.50 6.23
C HIS A 146 -17.90 -5.32 5.35
N TYR A 147 -16.76 -4.74 4.95
CA TYR A 147 -15.73 -5.41 4.16
C TYR A 147 -15.26 -6.72 4.81
N PHE A 148 -14.99 -6.70 6.12
CA PHE A 148 -14.60 -7.91 6.85
C PHE A 148 -15.74 -8.94 6.92
N ALA A 149 -16.99 -8.51 7.15
CA ALA A 149 -18.14 -9.42 7.21
C ALA A 149 -18.32 -10.18 5.87
N GLU A 150 -18.13 -9.52 4.74
CA GLU A 150 -18.19 -10.16 3.43
C GLU A 150 -17.02 -11.11 3.18
N ALA A 151 -15.78 -10.68 3.50
CA ALA A 151 -14.58 -11.50 3.34
C ALA A 151 -14.67 -12.81 4.15
N PHE A 152 -15.12 -12.75 5.40
CA PHE A 152 -15.30 -13.93 6.25
C PHE A 152 -16.57 -14.73 5.93
N GLY A 153 -17.63 -14.06 5.43
CA GLY A 153 -18.87 -14.73 5.03
C GLY A 153 -18.68 -15.64 3.80
N GLN A 154 -17.79 -15.29 2.90
CA GLN A 154 -17.44 -16.12 1.73
C GLN A 154 -16.64 -17.37 2.11
N GLU A 155 -15.80 -17.33 3.13
CA GLU A 155 -15.04 -18.50 3.60
C GLU A 155 -15.94 -19.58 4.23
N THR A 156 -17.02 -19.18 4.91
CA THR A 156 -17.97 -20.12 5.53
C THR A 156 -18.95 -20.73 4.53
N GLY A 157 -19.16 -20.12 3.37
CA GLY A 157 -20.05 -20.62 2.31
C GLY A 157 -19.44 -21.69 1.41
N SER A 158 -18.10 -21.81 1.33
CA SER A 158 -17.45 -22.79 0.45
C SER A 158 -17.13 -24.13 1.11
N SER A 159 -17.32 -24.28 2.40
CA SER A 159 -17.08 -25.54 3.15
C SER A 159 -18.34 -26.36 3.45
N GLY A 160 -19.49 -25.98 2.87
CA GLY A 160 -20.80 -26.57 3.19
C GLY A 160 -21.40 -27.53 2.17
N SER A 161 -20.67 -28.02 1.15
CA SER A 161 -21.27 -28.89 0.12
C SER A 161 -20.42 -30.10 -0.26
N GLU A 162 -19.88 -30.83 0.72
CA GLU A 162 -19.42 -32.22 0.51
C GLU A 162 -19.43 -32.97 1.85
N GLN A 163 -20.58 -33.47 2.27
CA GLN A 163 -20.73 -34.69 3.08
C GLN A 163 -22.20 -35.01 3.29
N SER A 164 -22.80 -35.73 2.34
CA SER A 164 -23.90 -36.64 2.66
C SER A 164 -23.79 -37.83 1.70
N GLY A 165 -23.45 -38.99 2.26
CA GLY A 165 -23.63 -40.27 1.60
C GLY A 165 -22.47 -41.24 1.74
N ALA A 166 -22.36 -41.91 2.90
CA ALA A 166 -21.89 -43.28 2.94
C ALA A 166 -22.32 -43.91 4.29
N GLU A 167 -23.10 -44.92 4.15
CA GLU A 167 -23.75 -45.70 5.15
C GLU A 167 -22.82 -46.44 6.11
N VAL A 168 -23.37 -46.69 7.26
CA VAL A 168 -22.90 -47.58 8.34
C VAL A 168 -22.99 -49.03 7.89
N GLU A 169 -21.91 -49.80 7.94
CA GLU A 169 -21.97 -51.24 8.19
C GLU A 169 -20.77 -51.69 9.03
N ASN A 170 -21.03 -51.96 10.21
CA ASN A 170 -20.96 -53.13 11.10
C ASN A 170 -19.68 -53.97 11.15
N ALA A 171 -19.15 -53.95 12.34
CA ALA A 171 -18.88 -55.09 13.22
C ALA A 171 -17.60 -55.94 13.07
N THR A 172 -16.88 -55.91 14.16
CA THR A 172 -16.37 -57.09 14.89
C THR A 172 -15.14 -57.81 14.32
N SER A 173 -13.99 -57.66 14.95
CA SER A 173 -13.35 -58.69 15.77
C SER A 173 -11.97 -58.29 16.27
N LEU A 174 -11.88 -58.30 17.56
CA LEU A 174 -10.66 -58.35 18.38
C LEU A 174 -9.89 -59.67 18.11
N LYS A 175 -8.57 -59.61 18.00
CA LYS A 175 -7.71 -60.56 18.72
C LYS A 175 -6.27 -60.04 18.83
N PRO A 176 -5.56 -60.43 19.88
CA PRO A 176 -4.45 -59.70 20.44
C PRO A 176 -3.05 -60.15 19.97
N ASN A 177 -2.12 -59.27 20.26
CA ASN A 177 -0.67 -59.43 20.15
C ASN A 177 -0.14 -60.59 20.98
N PRO A 178 0.97 -61.25 20.61
CA PRO A 178 2.03 -61.45 21.61
C PRO A 178 3.42 -60.89 21.15
N GLU A 179 4.07 -60.21 22.06
CA GLU A 179 5.49 -60.05 22.21
C GLU A 179 6.20 -61.36 22.63
N PRO A 180 7.48 -61.33 22.89
CA PRO A 180 8.67 -61.02 22.09
C PRO A 180 9.68 -62.18 22.13
N ALA A 181 10.74 -62.08 21.36
CA ALA A 181 12.07 -62.63 21.70
C ALA A 181 13.15 -61.88 20.92
#